data_25ca181850f62da93fe0862b639bf5bb
#
_entry.id   25ca181850f62da93fe0862b639bf5bb
#
_cell.length_a   1.000
_cell.length_b   1.000
_cell.length_c   1.000
_cell.angle_alpha   90.00
_cell.angle_beta   90.00
_cell.angle_gamma   90.00
#
_symmetry.space_group_name_H-M   'P 1'
#
loop_
_entity.id
_entity.type
_entity.pdbx_description
1 polymer ?
#
loop_
_entity_poly.entity_id
_entity_poly.type
_entity_poly.pdbx_seq_one_letter_code
_entity_poly.pdbx_strand_id
1 'polypeptide(L)'
;MAVERRLAVERSSWAVLSSEAMTRNELPTPALLLDLDRFERNVEKMAAYIKTTGKKLRPHAKTHKCPEIARRQVAAGAVGVCVAKVGEADVMAAAGVRNILITTEVVGPEKIGRLLSVLERQPETMVVVDHPDNVRELGEAMTRARRVLNVLVDVDVLGRRTGVQPLEPALALGRAVVHEPALNLRGLQGYAGHCAHVMGWEERRRTSRRCMGRLMKTRDLFEKNGLPVDVVSGGSSGTYNIDTELEGLTELQSGSYCVMDLDYRRIGGKGGGAYGDFEMALTVLTTVISVPSGEIAMIDAGLKAFSTDKPFVPEAVEWPGVEYTWAGDEHGRLTVTQQGRLPSLGQRIEFFPPHCDPTINLYDKIHVMRGETVEAVWDIAGRGRGQ
;
A
#
# COMPACT_ATOMS: atom_id res chain seq x y z
N MET A 1 37.40 -14.15 6.24
CA MET A 1 37.39 -15.51 5.66
C MET A 1 36.61 -16.56 6.49
N ALA A 2 36.73 -16.63 7.82
CA ALA A 2 35.98 -17.62 8.62
C ALA A 2 34.49 -17.26 8.84
N VAL A 3 34.14 -15.97 8.90
CA VAL A 3 32.78 -15.47 9.08
C VAL A 3 31.98 -15.55 7.78
N GLU A 4 32.62 -15.30 6.64
CA GLU A 4 31.98 -15.41 5.32
C GLU A 4 31.64 -16.87 4.93
N ARG A 5 32.44 -17.84 5.40
CA ARG A 5 32.13 -19.26 5.20
C ARG A 5 30.96 -19.76 6.06
N ARG A 6 30.68 -19.20 7.23
CA ARG A 6 29.52 -19.54 8.05
C ARG A 6 28.20 -19.06 7.43
N LEU A 7 28.17 -17.86 6.86
CA LEU A 7 26.99 -17.31 6.20
C LEU A 7 26.66 -17.98 4.85
N ALA A 8 27.65 -18.62 4.21
CA ALA A 8 27.44 -19.39 2.97
C ALA A 8 26.88 -20.80 3.24
N VAL A 9 27.14 -21.38 4.42
CA VAL A 9 26.63 -22.72 4.79
C VAL A 9 25.18 -22.69 5.23
N GLU A 10 24.70 -21.57 5.82
CA GLU A 10 23.26 -21.45 6.20
C GLU A 10 22.33 -21.17 5.00
N ARG A 11 22.87 -20.71 3.87
CA ARG A 11 22.08 -20.55 2.63
C ARG A 11 21.82 -21.86 1.86
N SER A 12 22.53 -22.94 2.17
CA SER A 12 22.46 -24.19 1.41
C SER A 12 21.58 -25.29 2.05
N SER A 13 21.06 -25.11 3.25
CA SER A 13 20.30 -26.17 3.94
C SER A 13 18.78 -26.20 3.65
N TRP A 14 18.25 -25.22 2.90
CA TRP A 14 16.84 -25.20 2.49
C TRP A 14 16.61 -25.50 0.99
N ALA A 15 17.66 -25.83 0.25
CA ALA A 15 17.64 -25.99 -1.20
C ALA A 15 17.73 -27.46 -1.70
N VAL A 16 17.32 -28.41 -0.88
CA VAL A 16 17.18 -29.81 -1.35
C VAL A 16 15.95 -30.45 -0.70
N LEU A 17 14.78 -30.12 -1.21
CA LEU A 17 13.61 -30.99 -1.08
C LEU A 17 12.87 -31.00 -2.41
N SER A 18 12.94 -32.15 -3.06
CA SER A 18 12.07 -32.70 -4.10
C SER A 18 11.77 -31.84 -5.35
N SER A 19 11.75 -32.51 -6.50
CA SER A 19 11.23 -32.02 -7.79
C SER A 19 9.72 -31.75 -7.80
N GLU A 20 9.05 -31.86 -6.67
CA GLU A 20 7.62 -31.54 -6.48
C GLU A 20 7.46 -30.11 -5.95
N ALA A 21 6.56 -29.36 -6.55
CA ALA A 21 6.25 -28.00 -6.14
C ALA A 21 5.69 -28.02 -4.70
N MET A 22 6.22 -27.16 -3.81
CA MET A 22 5.76 -27.00 -2.43
C MET A 22 4.26 -26.68 -2.40
N THR A 23 3.53 -27.37 -1.53
CA THR A 23 2.10 -27.14 -1.32
C THR A 23 1.82 -26.26 -0.11
N ARG A 24 0.60 -25.72 -0.04
CA ARG A 24 0.12 -24.94 1.10
C ARG A 24 0.31 -25.68 2.44
N ASN A 25 0.09 -27.00 2.44
CA ASN A 25 0.18 -27.83 3.64
C ASN A 25 1.61 -28.05 4.15
N GLU A 26 2.61 -27.72 3.36
CA GLU A 26 4.02 -27.85 3.73
C GLU A 26 4.63 -26.54 4.25
N LEU A 27 3.90 -25.42 4.13
CA LEU A 27 4.38 -24.13 4.62
C LEU A 27 4.45 -24.09 6.16
N PRO A 28 5.50 -23.51 6.76
CA PRO A 28 5.48 -23.19 8.18
C PRO A 28 4.44 -22.08 8.45
N THR A 29 3.71 -22.20 9.59
CA THR A 29 2.73 -21.20 9.99
C THR A 29 3.20 -20.41 11.22
N PRO A 30 2.69 -19.17 11.42
CA PRO A 30 1.81 -18.44 10.51
C PRO A 30 2.51 -18.00 9.23
N ALA A 31 1.82 -18.05 8.07
CA ALA A 31 2.37 -17.66 6.78
C ALA A 31 1.45 -16.67 6.05
N LEU A 32 2.04 -15.61 5.48
CA LEU A 32 1.31 -14.67 4.63
C LEU A 32 1.18 -15.24 3.22
N LEU A 33 -0.05 -15.40 2.75
CA LEU A 33 -0.39 -15.94 1.44
C LEU A 33 -0.97 -14.87 0.52
N LEU A 34 -0.67 -14.98 -0.77
CA LEU A 34 -1.28 -14.21 -1.84
C LEU A 34 -1.86 -15.18 -2.87
N ASP A 35 -3.17 -15.17 -3.04
CA ASP A 35 -3.85 -15.84 -4.14
C ASP A 35 -3.53 -15.09 -5.44
N LEU A 36 -2.71 -15.71 -6.29
CA LEU A 36 -2.19 -15.07 -7.50
C LEU A 36 -3.29 -14.79 -8.52
N ASP A 37 -4.25 -15.68 -8.66
CA ASP A 37 -5.34 -15.52 -9.62
C ASP A 37 -6.24 -14.34 -9.25
N ARG A 38 -6.58 -14.19 -7.95
CA ARG A 38 -7.34 -13.02 -7.45
C ARG A 38 -6.55 -11.73 -7.57
N PHE A 39 -5.27 -11.77 -7.24
CA PHE A 39 -4.37 -10.63 -7.39
C PHE A 39 -4.29 -10.17 -8.85
N GLU A 40 -4.06 -11.09 -9.78
CA GLU A 40 -3.99 -10.79 -11.22
C GLU A 40 -5.29 -10.19 -11.73
N ARG A 41 -6.45 -10.77 -11.38
CA ARG A 41 -7.76 -10.20 -11.73
C ARG A 41 -7.97 -8.79 -11.15
N ASN A 42 -7.53 -8.52 -9.93
CA ASN A 42 -7.62 -7.19 -9.33
C ASN A 42 -6.77 -6.17 -10.10
N VAL A 43 -5.53 -6.53 -10.44
CA VAL A 43 -4.60 -5.67 -11.19
C VAL A 43 -5.15 -5.39 -12.59
N GLU A 44 -5.60 -6.42 -13.30
CA GLU A 44 -6.20 -6.29 -14.63
C GLU A 44 -7.47 -5.45 -14.63
N LYS A 45 -8.36 -5.66 -13.66
CA LYS A 45 -9.61 -4.90 -13.51
C LYS A 45 -9.34 -3.42 -13.29
N MET A 46 -8.40 -3.07 -12.39
CA MET A 46 -8.02 -1.68 -12.18
C MET A 46 -7.39 -1.08 -13.43
N ALA A 47 -6.49 -1.79 -14.10
CA ALA A 47 -5.85 -1.33 -15.33
C ALA A 47 -6.87 -1.10 -16.46
N ALA A 48 -7.81 -2.02 -16.63
CA ALA A 48 -8.89 -1.88 -17.61
C ALA A 48 -9.78 -0.67 -17.28
N TYR A 49 -10.18 -0.52 -16.02
CA TYR A 49 -10.99 0.60 -15.57
C TYR A 49 -10.29 1.96 -15.84
N ILE A 50 -9.03 2.10 -15.45
CA ILE A 50 -8.28 3.35 -15.62
C ILE A 50 -8.18 3.76 -17.10
N LYS A 51 -8.02 2.80 -18.02
CA LYS A 51 -8.02 3.08 -19.47
C LYS A 51 -9.31 3.75 -19.95
N THR A 52 -10.45 3.49 -19.32
CA THR A 52 -11.74 4.10 -19.68
C THR A 52 -11.90 5.53 -19.18
N THR A 53 -11.08 5.96 -18.23
CA THR A 53 -11.25 7.26 -17.55
C THR A 53 -10.38 8.38 -18.12
N GLY A 54 -9.39 8.05 -18.94
CA GLY A 54 -8.36 8.98 -19.39
C GLY A 54 -7.37 9.41 -18.31
N LYS A 55 -7.47 8.82 -17.09
CA LYS A 55 -6.56 9.06 -15.96
C LYS A 55 -5.41 8.07 -16.00
N LYS A 56 -4.42 8.29 -15.10
CA LYS A 56 -3.29 7.38 -14.89
C LYS A 56 -3.42 6.70 -13.54
N LEU A 57 -2.78 5.56 -13.39
CA LEU A 57 -2.62 4.87 -12.11
C LEU A 57 -1.15 4.95 -11.68
N ARG A 58 -0.92 5.42 -10.46
CA ARG A 58 0.37 5.34 -9.75
C ARG A 58 0.12 4.66 -8.41
N PRO A 59 0.03 3.31 -8.38
CA PRO A 59 -0.43 2.60 -7.19
C PRO A 59 0.51 2.81 -6.01
N HIS A 60 -0.06 2.84 -4.80
CA HIS A 60 0.72 3.10 -3.59
C HIS A 60 1.34 1.82 -3.03
N ALA A 61 2.65 1.67 -3.24
CA ALA A 61 3.40 0.49 -2.82
C ALA A 61 3.57 0.36 -1.29
N LYS A 62 3.20 1.38 -0.48
CA LYS A 62 3.20 1.28 0.99
C LYS A 62 2.36 0.11 1.51
N THR A 63 1.32 -0.27 0.76
CA THR A 63 0.43 -1.38 1.10
C THR A 63 1.20 -2.70 1.14
N HIS A 64 2.00 -2.99 0.12
CA HIS A 64 2.64 -4.29 -0.02
C HIS A 64 4.16 -4.26 0.21
N LYS A 65 4.82 -3.13 0.00
CA LYS A 65 6.29 -2.96 0.14
C LYS A 65 7.13 -3.99 -0.62
N CYS A 66 6.54 -4.65 -1.60
CA CYS A 66 7.11 -5.73 -2.40
C CYS A 66 7.40 -5.25 -3.83
N PRO A 67 8.67 -5.25 -4.27
CA PRO A 67 9.04 -4.82 -5.61
C PRO A 67 8.40 -5.64 -6.73
N GLU A 68 8.16 -6.94 -6.52
CA GLU A 68 7.56 -7.79 -7.53
C GLU A 68 6.10 -7.40 -7.81
N ILE A 69 5.32 -7.09 -6.77
CA ILE A 69 3.96 -6.55 -6.93
C ILE A 69 4.01 -5.23 -7.70
N ALA A 70 4.94 -4.33 -7.33
CA ALA A 70 5.10 -3.05 -8.02
C ALA A 70 5.42 -3.23 -9.52
N ARG A 71 6.32 -4.15 -9.89
CA ARG A 71 6.64 -4.45 -11.29
C ARG A 71 5.43 -4.97 -12.06
N ARG A 72 4.62 -5.86 -11.47
CA ARG A 72 3.40 -6.39 -12.09
C ARG A 72 2.37 -5.29 -12.33
N GLN A 73 2.20 -4.37 -11.37
CA GLN A 73 1.33 -3.21 -11.54
C GLN A 73 1.80 -2.28 -12.67
N VAL A 74 3.12 -2.04 -12.77
CA VAL A 74 3.70 -1.24 -13.87
C VAL A 74 3.55 -1.96 -15.21
N ALA A 75 3.79 -3.27 -15.26
CA ALA A 75 3.57 -4.07 -16.46
C ALA A 75 2.11 -4.06 -16.94
N ALA A 76 1.14 -3.95 -16.01
CA ALA A 76 -0.28 -3.82 -16.33
C ALA A 76 -0.68 -2.39 -16.79
N GLY A 77 0.25 -1.43 -16.78
CA GLY A 77 0.04 -0.07 -17.32
C GLY A 77 0.04 1.05 -16.28
N ALA A 78 0.43 0.79 -15.02
CA ALA A 78 0.67 1.87 -14.08
C ALA A 78 1.89 2.70 -14.52
N VAL A 79 1.80 4.03 -14.34
CA VAL A 79 2.86 4.96 -14.81
C VAL A 79 4.12 4.95 -13.94
N GLY A 80 4.07 4.30 -12.80
CA GLY A 80 5.09 4.21 -11.78
C GLY A 80 4.42 3.80 -10.47
N VAL A 81 5.03 4.10 -9.32
CA VAL A 81 4.47 3.80 -8.00
C VAL A 81 4.57 5.00 -7.05
N CYS A 82 3.62 5.10 -6.13
CA CYS A 82 3.77 5.92 -4.93
C CYS A 82 4.42 5.10 -3.82
N VAL A 83 5.25 5.75 -3.01
CA VAL A 83 5.82 5.20 -1.77
C VAL A 83 5.65 6.20 -0.64
N ALA A 84 5.55 5.73 0.61
CA ALA A 84 5.36 6.63 1.74
C ALA A 84 6.67 7.23 2.25
N LYS A 85 7.79 6.52 2.13
CA LYS A 85 9.07 6.90 2.73
C LYS A 85 10.23 6.78 1.74
N VAL A 86 11.27 7.58 1.98
CA VAL A 86 12.47 7.54 1.12
C VAL A 86 13.17 6.18 1.14
N GLY A 87 13.13 5.46 2.28
CA GLY A 87 13.66 4.09 2.36
C GLY A 87 12.88 3.08 1.52
N GLU A 88 11.56 3.27 1.35
CA GLU A 88 10.76 2.48 0.41
C GLU A 88 11.13 2.83 -1.05
N ALA A 89 11.35 4.13 -1.33
CA ALA A 89 11.81 4.59 -2.64
C ALA A 89 13.14 3.96 -3.05
N ASP A 90 14.09 3.87 -2.10
CA ASP A 90 15.40 3.24 -2.33
C ASP A 90 15.26 1.77 -2.73
N VAL A 91 14.40 1.02 -2.05
CA VAL A 91 14.10 -0.39 -2.38
C VAL A 91 13.47 -0.52 -3.77
N MET A 92 12.47 0.30 -4.09
CA MET A 92 11.81 0.26 -5.39
C MET A 92 12.76 0.67 -6.52
N ALA A 93 13.58 1.71 -6.31
CA ALA A 93 14.58 2.16 -7.27
C ALA A 93 15.65 1.10 -7.52
N ALA A 94 16.16 0.45 -6.47
CA ALA A 94 17.12 -0.66 -6.57
C ALA A 94 16.56 -1.85 -7.35
N ALA A 95 15.25 -2.08 -7.26
CA ALA A 95 14.54 -3.11 -8.02
C ALA A 95 14.19 -2.69 -9.46
N GLY A 96 14.60 -1.49 -9.93
CA GLY A 96 14.36 -1.00 -11.28
C GLY A 96 12.96 -0.43 -11.52
N VAL A 97 12.15 -0.21 -10.47
CA VAL A 97 10.84 0.45 -10.59
C VAL A 97 11.05 1.93 -10.88
N ARG A 98 10.43 2.42 -11.95
CA ARG A 98 10.58 3.81 -12.42
C ARG A 98 9.43 4.72 -12.00
N ASN A 99 9.61 6.04 -12.20
CA ASN A 99 8.60 7.07 -11.96
C ASN A 99 8.01 6.99 -10.54
N ILE A 100 8.88 7.00 -9.54
CA ILE A 100 8.51 6.94 -8.13
C ILE A 100 8.00 8.32 -7.67
N LEU A 101 6.90 8.35 -6.91
CA LEU A 101 6.44 9.50 -6.16
C LEU A 101 6.54 9.19 -4.66
N ILE A 102 7.38 9.95 -3.95
CA ILE A 102 7.45 9.89 -2.48
C ILE A 102 6.38 10.83 -1.94
N THR A 103 5.35 10.28 -1.29
CA THR A 103 4.12 10.98 -0.91
C THR A 103 4.14 11.56 0.50
N THR A 104 5.30 11.57 1.16
CA THR A 104 5.53 12.21 2.45
C THR A 104 6.74 13.11 2.33
N GLU A 105 6.73 14.23 3.03
CA GLU A 105 7.77 15.25 2.98
C GLU A 105 9.14 14.68 3.39
N VAL A 106 10.15 14.96 2.58
CA VAL A 106 11.54 14.55 2.82
C VAL A 106 12.27 15.70 3.51
N VAL A 107 12.38 15.63 4.82
CA VAL A 107 12.94 16.68 5.67
C VAL A 107 14.18 16.17 6.39
N GLY A 108 15.20 16.98 6.43
CA GLY A 108 16.46 16.73 7.14
C GLY A 108 17.55 16.07 6.29
N PRO A 109 18.81 16.35 6.64
CA PRO A 109 19.96 16.05 5.78
C PRO A 109 20.14 14.56 5.51
N GLU A 110 19.81 13.68 6.46
CA GLU A 110 19.95 12.24 6.29
C GLU A 110 18.99 11.70 5.22
N LYS A 111 17.70 12.08 5.29
CA LYS A 111 16.69 11.64 4.31
C LYS A 111 16.93 12.26 2.94
N ILE A 112 17.38 13.51 2.90
CA ILE A 112 17.78 14.18 1.64
C ILE A 112 19.01 13.50 1.03
N GLY A 113 19.96 13.07 1.84
CA GLY A 113 21.10 12.27 1.38
C GLY A 113 20.66 10.94 0.73
N ARG A 114 19.69 10.25 1.33
CA ARG A 114 19.10 9.04 0.73
C ARG A 114 18.31 9.35 -0.55
N LEU A 115 17.56 10.46 -0.58
CA LEU A 115 16.88 10.92 -1.78
C LEU A 115 17.85 11.11 -2.95
N LEU A 116 19.01 11.69 -2.70
CA LEU A 116 20.05 11.83 -3.73
C LEU A 116 20.48 10.48 -4.31
N SER A 117 20.66 9.45 -3.46
CA SER A 117 20.97 8.09 -3.92
C SER A 117 19.81 7.46 -4.74
N VAL A 118 18.55 7.76 -4.40
CA VAL A 118 17.41 7.35 -5.21
C VAL A 118 17.42 8.03 -6.58
N LEU A 119 17.71 9.34 -6.62
CA LEU A 119 17.79 10.13 -7.86
C LEU A 119 18.94 9.70 -8.79
N GLU A 120 20.00 9.08 -8.27
CA GLU A 120 21.04 8.48 -9.09
C GLU A 120 20.53 7.33 -9.96
N ARG A 121 19.60 6.53 -9.43
CA ARG A 121 19.01 5.37 -10.12
C ARG A 121 17.73 5.74 -10.88
N GLN A 122 16.96 6.67 -10.33
CA GLN A 122 15.64 7.07 -10.83
C GLN A 122 15.51 8.60 -10.83
N PRO A 123 16.11 9.31 -11.82
CA PRO A 123 16.14 10.76 -11.86
C PRO A 123 14.76 11.41 -12.00
N GLU A 124 13.76 10.67 -12.51
CA GLU A 124 12.37 11.13 -12.64
C GLU A 124 11.57 11.07 -11.33
N THR A 125 12.19 10.63 -10.22
CA THR A 125 11.52 10.58 -8.91
C THR A 125 10.97 11.95 -8.53
N MET A 126 9.73 11.96 -8.03
CA MET A 126 9.05 13.13 -7.51
C MET A 126 8.96 13.06 -5.98
N VAL A 127 8.96 14.22 -5.34
CA VAL A 127 8.65 14.37 -3.91
C VAL A 127 7.51 15.35 -3.70
N VAL A 128 6.94 15.38 -2.50
CA VAL A 128 5.96 16.38 -2.09
C VAL A 128 6.58 17.38 -1.11
N VAL A 129 6.06 18.60 -1.09
CA VAL A 129 6.41 19.65 -0.13
C VAL A 129 5.15 20.35 0.38
N ASP A 130 5.18 20.78 1.65
CA ASP A 130 4.09 21.53 2.28
C ASP A 130 4.59 22.75 3.09
N HIS A 131 5.92 22.98 3.15
CA HIS A 131 6.51 24.05 3.93
C HIS A 131 7.64 24.76 3.17
N PRO A 132 7.75 26.12 3.23
CA PRO A 132 8.77 26.88 2.50
C PRO A 132 10.20 26.56 2.96
N ASP A 133 10.43 26.22 4.22
CA ASP A 133 11.77 25.83 4.68
C ASP A 133 12.21 24.50 4.07
N ASN A 134 11.28 23.55 3.87
CA ASN A 134 11.60 22.31 3.18
C ASN A 134 11.89 22.54 1.68
N VAL A 135 11.19 23.46 1.03
CA VAL A 135 11.48 23.90 -0.35
C VAL A 135 12.91 24.43 -0.44
N ARG A 136 13.30 25.34 0.48
CA ARG A 136 14.68 25.89 0.52
C ARG A 136 15.72 24.79 0.77
N GLU A 137 15.51 23.92 1.77
CA GLU A 137 16.43 22.84 2.12
C GLU A 137 16.68 21.90 0.95
N LEU A 138 15.62 21.49 0.24
CA LEU A 138 15.70 20.66 -0.96
C LEU A 138 16.40 21.41 -2.10
N GLY A 139 16.05 22.67 -2.37
CA GLY A 139 16.66 23.51 -3.40
C GLY A 139 18.17 23.64 -3.22
N GLU A 140 18.62 23.96 -1.99
CA GLU A 140 20.04 24.03 -1.66
C GLU A 140 20.76 22.68 -1.82
N ALA A 141 20.13 21.57 -1.40
CA ALA A 141 20.71 20.23 -1.52
C ALA A 141 20.86 19.82 -2.99
N MET A 142 19.83 20.06 -3.80
CA MET A 142 19.84 19.75 -5.24
C MET A 142 20.86 20.62 -6.01
N THR A 143 20.98 21.90 -5.66
CA THR A 143 21.99 22.81 -6.23
C THR A 143 23.40 22.30 -5.93
N ARG A 144 23.69 21.93 -4.67
CA ARG A 144 25.00 21.34 -4.30
C ARG A 144 25.29 20.05 -5.05
N ALA A 145 24.26 19.22 -5.28
CA ALA A 145 24.36 17.96 -6.02
C ALA A 145 24.35 18.14 -7.56
N ARG A 146 24.11 19.35 -8.07
CA ARG A 146 23.95 19.65 -9.50
C ARG A 146 22.85 18.81 -10.14
N ARG A 147 21.70 18.71 -9.47
CA ARG A 147 20.52 17.96 -9.93
C ARG A 147 19.29 18.83 -9.92
N VAL A 148 18.28 18.40 -10.65
CA VAL A 148 16.93 18.99 -10.59
C VAL A 148 16.00 17.97 -10.02
N LEU A 149 15.14 18.37 -9.06
CA LEU A 149 14.17 17.53 -8.39
C LEU A 149 12.76 17.90 -8.82
N ASN A 150 11.97 16.91 -9.25
CA ASN A 150 10.55 17.09 -9.53
C ASN A 150 9.76 17.18 -8.21
N VAL A 151 8.89 18.17 -8.09
CA VAL A 151 8.17 18.50 -6.85
C VAL A 151 6.69 18.67 -7.11
N LEU A 152 5.85 18.13 -6.23
CA LEU A 152 4.43 18.44 -6.12
C LEU A 152 4.19 19.21 -4.82
N VAL A 153 3.27 20.18 -4.82
CA VAL A 153 2.79 20.78 -3.58
C VAL A 153 1.74 19.86 -2.97
N ASP A 154 1.96 19.39 -1.73
CA ASP A 154 0.96 18.64 -0.96
C ASP A 154 -0.08 19.59 -0.37
N VAL A 155 -1.36 19.29 -0.59
CA VAL A 155 -2.49 20.15 -0.20
C VAL A 155 -3.35 19.42 0.82
N ASP A 156 -3.61 20.04 1.99
CA ASP A 156 -4.56 19.49 2.97
C ASP A 156 -5.99 19.52 2.41
N VAL A 157 -6.50 18.35 2.15
CA VAL A 157 -7.87 18.10 1.67
C VAL A 157 -8.81 17.70 2.82
N LEU A 158 -8.73 18.38 3.95
CA LEU A 158 -9.45 18.12 5.21
C LEU A 158 -8.98 16.87 5.95
N GLY A 159 -7.83 16.32 5.60
CA GLY A 159 -7.23 15.18 6.29
C GLY A 159 -6.58 15.57 7.61
N ARG A 160 -6.17 16.83 7.77
CA ARG A 160 -5.45 17.36 8.93
C ARG A 160 -4.24 16.51 9.31
N ARG A 161 -3.51 16.04 8.30
CA ARG A 161 -2.34 15.20 8.46
C ARG A 161 -1.07 15.92 8.03
N THR A 162 -0.84 16.02 6.73
CA THR A 162 0.20 16.81 6.05
C THR A 162 -0.48 17.68 5.00
N GLY A 163 0.29 18.53 4.38
CA GLY A 163 -0.18 19.40 3.31
C GLY A 163 -0.45 20.84 3.77
N VAL A 164 -0.05 21.77 2.90
CA VAL A 164 -0.33 23.18 3.08
C VAL A 164 -1.84 23.46 2.91
N GLN A 165 -2.34 24.51 3.54
CA GLN A 165 -3.73 24.91 3.33
C GLN A 165 -3.99 25.25 1.84
N PRO A 166 -5.15 24.87 1.29
CA PRO A 166 -5.46 25.06 -0.12
C PRO A 166 -5.60 26.55 -0.49
N LEU A 167 -5.64 26.81 -1.81
CA LEU A 167 -5.74 28.12 -2.43
C LEU A 167 -4.48 28.97 -2.21
N GLU A 168 -4.60 30.18 -1.62
CA GLU A 168 -3.49 31.14 -1.55
C GLU A 168 -2.23 30.64 -0.83
N PRO A 169 -2.30 29.91 0.30
CA PRO A 169 -1.10 29.33 0.92
C PRO A 169 -0.40 28.33 0.00
N ALA A 170 -1.16 27.46 -0.69
CA ALA A 170 -0.60 26.51 -1.65
C ALA A 170 0.00 27.24 -2.87
N LEU A 171 -0.66 28.28 -3.39
CA LEU A 171 -0.15 29.10 -4.49
C LEU A 171 1.16 29.79 -4.11
N ALA A 172 1.26 30.34 -2.90
CA ALA A 172 2.50 30.96 -2.40
C ALA A 172 3.64 29.94 -2.35
N LEU A 173 3.36 28.71 -1.87
CA LEU A 173 4.33 27.62 -1.84
C LEU A 173 4.75 27.17 -3.26
N GLY A 174 3.80 27.04 -4.18
CA GLY A 174 4.07 26.74 -5.59
C GLY A 174 5.00 27.76 -6.25
N ARG A 175 4.79 29.05 -5.97
CA ARG A 175 5.69 30.12 -6.40
C ARG A 175 7.08 29.98 -5.78
N ALA A 176 7.19 29.64 -4.49
CA ALA A 176 8.48 29.39 -3.84
C ALA A 176 9.23 28.24 -4.54
N VAL A 177 8.55 27.15 -4.90
CA VAL A 177 9.17 26.05 -5.65
C VAL A 177 9.69 26.52 -7.01
N VAL A 178 8.92 27.32 -7.75
CA VAL A 178 9.34 27.85 -9.09
C VAL A 178 10.53 28.80 -8.97
N HIS A 179 10.70 29.49 -7.84
CA HIS A 179 11.86 30.38 -7.62
C HIS A 179 13.15 29.64 -7.29
N GLU A 180 13.10 28.35 -6.96
CA GLU A 180 14.27 27.52 -6.69
C GLU A 180 14.76 26.85 -7.99
N PRO A 181 15.92 27.26 -8.55
CA PRO A 181 16.37 26.80 -9.88
C PRO A 181 16.60 25.28 -9.98
N ALA A 182 16.86 24.62 -8.84
CA ALA A 182 17.10 23.19 -8.77
C ALA A 182 15.83 22.37 -8.48
N LEU A 183 14.65 23.02 -8.43
CA LEU A 183 13.37 22.36 -8.27
C LEU A 183 12.50 22.57 -9.53
N ASN A 184 11.77 21.54 -9.90
CA ASN A 184 10.85 21.54 -11.04
C ASN A 184 9.43 21.27 -10.51
N LEU A 185 8.60 22.31 -10.44
CA LEU A 185 7.20 22.16 -10.05
C LEU A 185 6.45 21.36 -11.13
N ARG A 186 5.81 20.26 -10.72
CA ARG A 186 5.03 19.39 -11.61
C ARG A 186 3.52 19.44 -11.34
N GLY A 187 3.11 20.06 -10.24
CA GLY A 187 1.70 20.19 -9.88
C GLY A 187 1.41 19.94 -8.40
N LEU A 188 0.36 19.18 -8.12
CA LEU A 188 -0.22 19.06 -6.80
C LEU A 188 -0.43 17.60 -6.38
N GLN A 189 -0.38 17.36 -5.07
CA GLN A 189 -0.90 16.16 -4.44
C GLN A 189 -1.99 16.54 -3.43
N GLY A 190 -3.01 15.69 -3.29
CA GLY A 190 -3.95 15.78 -2.18
C GLY A 190 -4.55 14.41 -1.89
N TYR A 191 -4.27 13.87 -0.71
CA TYR A 191 -4.70 12.54 -0.31
C TYR A 191 -5.78 12.56 0.76
N ALA A 192 -7.01 12.23 0.35
CA ALA A 192 -8.19 12.14 1.23
C ALA A 192 -8.37 10.72 1.79
N GLY A 193 -7.36 10.16 2.44
CA GLY A 193 -7.40 8.78 2.94
C GLY A 193 -8.54 8.48 3.90
N HIS A 194 -8.96 9.47 4.71
CA HIS A 194 -10.12 9.37 5.60
C HIS A 194 -11.44 9.18 4.84
N CYS A 195 -11.51 9.51 3.56
CA CYS A 195 -12.69 9.27 2.73
C CYS A 195 -12.80 7.82 2.28
N ALA A 196 -11.68 7.10 2.18
CA ALA A 196 -11.63 5.73 1.65
C ALA A 196 -12.51 4.74 2.44
N HIS A 197 -12.64 4.98 3.74
CA HIS A 197 -13.30 4.09 4.71
C HIS A 197 -14.65 4.62 5.20
N VAL A 198 -15.19 5.66 4.55
CA VAL A 198 -16.54 6.16 4.86
C VAL A 198 -17.58 5.09 4.45
N MET A 199 -18.39 4.69 5.43
CA MET A 199 -19.42 3.68 5.25
C MET A 199 -20.54 4.16 4.31
N GLY A 200 -20.96 3.31 3.41
CA GLY A 200 -21.99 3.61 2.42
C GLY A 200 -21.46 4.43 1.23
N TRP A 201 -21.79 3.97 0.00
CA TRP A 201 -21.20 4.54 -1.22
C TRP A 201 -21.58 6.02 -1.43
N GLU A 202 -22.83 6.40 -1.22
CA GLU A 202 -23.28 7.80 -1.42
C GLU A 202 -22.62 8.77 -0.43
N GLU A 203 -22.47 8.38 0.84
CA GLU A 203 -21.79 9.22 1.84
C GLU A 203 -20.30 9.34 1.52
N ARG A 204 -19.66 8.24 1.13
CA ARG A 204 -18.26 8.22 0.69
C ARG A 204 -18.06 9.11 -0.53
N ARG A 205 -18.96 9.04 -1.52
CA ARG A 205 -18.96 9.89 -2.72
C ARG A 205 -19.07 11.37 -2.37
N ARG A 206 -20.04 11.72 -1.52
CA ARG A 206 -20.25 13.11 -1.08
C ARG A 206 -19.02 13.64 -0.35
N THR A 207 -18.46 12.85 0.57
CA THR A 207 -17.31 13.24 1.39
C THR A 207 -16.06 13.38 0.53
N SER A 208 -15.77 12.42 -0.35
CA SER A 208 -14.62 12.48 -1.25
C SER A 208 -14.69 13.68 -2.18
N ARG A 209 -15.83 13.94 -2.83
CA ARG A 209 -16.01 15.11 -3.70
C ARG A 209 -15.80 16.43 -2.97
N ARG A 210 -16.26 16.54 -1.72
CA ARG A 210 -16.02 17.73 -0.89
C ARG A 210 -14.54 17.94 -0.60
N CYS A 211 -13.83 16.89 -0.21
CA CYS A 211 -12.40 16.93 0.09
C CYS A 211 -11.56 17.22 -1.15
N MET A 212 -11.72 16.41 -2.17
CA MET A 212 -10.96 16.52 -3.42
C MET A 212 -11.31 17.79 -4.20
N GLY A 213 -12.53 18.33 -4.02
CA GLY A 213 -12.91 19.63 -4.57
C GLY A 213 -12.02 20.81 -4.10
N ARG A 214 -11.38 20.69 -2.92
CA ARG A 214 -10.38 21.68 -2.47
C ARG A 214 -9.11 21.61 -3.32
N LEU A 215 -8.66 20.40 -3.63
CA LEU A 215 -7.52 20.17 -4.53
C LEU A 215 -7.80 20.73 -5.94
N MET A 216 -9.00 20.45 -6.47
CA MET A 216 -9.40 20.96 -7.81
C MET A 216 -9.42 22.49 -7.86
N LYS A 217 -9.99 23.15 -6.86
CA LYS A 217 -9.96 24.63 -6.78
C LYS A 217 -8.55 25.19 -6.67
N THR A 218 -7.66 24.49 -5.96
CA THR A 218 -6.24 24.90 -5.87
C THR A 218 -5.54 24.71 -7.21
N ARG A 219 -5.81 23.62 -7.90
CA ARG A 219 -5.33 23.37 -9.27
C ARG A 219 -5.76 24.48 -10.22
N ASP A 220 -7.04 24.86 -10.22
CA ASP A 220 -7.56 25.94 -11.08
C ASP A 220 -6.89 27.29 -10.76
N LEU A 221 -6.57 27.54 -9.47
CA LEU A 221 -5.84 28.74 -9.06
C LEU A 221 -4.39 28.73 -9.57
N PHE A 222 -3.72 27.59 -9.53
CA PHE A 222 -2.36 27.41 -10.09
C PHE A 222 -2.35 27.71 -11.59
N GLU A 223 -3.26 27.11 -12.36
CA GLU A 223 -3.36 27.34 -13.81
C GLU A 223 -3.64 28.81 -14.14
N LYS A 224 -4.58 29.45 -13.42
CA LYS A 224 -4.90 30.87 -13.57
C LYS A 224 -3.69 31.78 -13.34
N ASN A 225 -2.74 31.35 -12.50
CA ASN A 225 -1.52 32.07 -12.19
C ASN A 225 -0.31 31.60 -13.00
N GLY A 226 -0.49 30.75 -14.01
CA GLY A 226 0.56 30.26 -14.89
C GLY A 226 1.55 29.29 -14.25
N LEU A 227 1.17 28.65 -13.14
CA LEU A 227 1.99 27.60 -12.52
C LEU A 227 1.71 26.24 -13.18
N PRO A 228 2.75 25.38 -13.32
CA PRO A 228 2.59 24.04 -13.91
C PRO A 228 1.69 23.13 -13.04
N VAL A 229 0.80 22.36 -13.70
CA VAL A 229 -0.08 21.36 -13.07
C VAL A 229 -0.18 20.08 -13.91
N ASP A 230 0.94 19.61 -14.44
CA ASP A 230 1.02 18.38 -15.24
C ASP A 230 0.53 17.16 -14.49
N VAL A 231 0.72 17.14 -13.16
CA VAL A 231 0.35 16.09 -12.26
C VAL A 231 -0.56 16.62 -11.16
N VAL A 232 -1.76 16.06 -11.07
CA VAL A 232 -2.67 16.24 -9.93
C VAL A 232 -2.99 14.85 -9.41
N SER A 233 -2.36 14.49 -8.30
CA SER A 233 -2.29 13.13 -7.79
C SER A 233 -3.08 12.98 -6.49
N GLY A 234 -3.87 11.90 -6.36
CA GLY A 234 -4.68 11.61 -5.17
C GLY A 234 -5.57 10.39 -5.32
N GLY A 235 -6.60 10.30 -4.50
CA GLY A 235 -7.54 9.18 -4.54
C GLY A 235 -7.04 7.90 -3.84
N SER A 236 -7.94 6.94 -3.67
CA SER A 236 -7.70 5.70 -2.92
C SER A 236 -8.49 4.52 -3.48
N SER A 237 -8.25 3.29 -2.96
CA SER A 237 -8.99 2.09 -3.38
C SER A 237 -10.49 2.17 -3.10
N GLY A 238 -10.89 2.82 -2.00
CA GLY A 238 -12.32 2.98 -1.66
C GLY A 238 -13.04 4.09 -2.43
N THR A 239 -12.29 4.96 -3.12
CA THR A 239 -12.85 6.12 -3.85
C THR A 239 -12.44 6.16 -5.34
N TYR A 240 -11.78 5.10 -5.83
CA TYR A 240 -11.22 5.09 -7.19
C TYR A 240 -12.24 5.46 -8.26
N ASN A 241 -13.47 4.93 -8.17
CA ASN A 241 -14.57 5.16 -9.11
C ASN A 241 -15.38 6.45 -8.82
N ILE A 242 -15.00 7.18 -7.78
CA ILE A 242 -15.52 8.51 -7.43
C ILE A 242 -14.53 9.58 -7.89
N ASP A 243 -13.27 9.40 -7.53
CA ASP A 243 -12.24 10.43 -7.75
C ASP A 243 -11.85 10.54 -9.24
N THR A 244 -11.97 9.45 -10.01
CA THR A 244 -11.77 9.50 -11.47
C THR A 244 -12.82 10.32 -12.21
N GLU A 245 -13.97 10.62 -11.60
CA GLU A 245 -14.97 11.54 -12.17
C GLU A 245 -14.54 13.02 -12.07
N LEU A 246 -13.48 13.33 -11.31
CA LEU A 246 -12.99 14.70 -11.15
C LEU A 246 -12.16 15.12 -12.37
N GLU A 247 -12.59 16.14 -13.07
CA GLU A 247 -11.99 16.57 -14.34
C GLU A 247 -10.51 16.94 -14.20
N GLY A 248 -10.13 17.63 -13.13
CA GLY A 248 -8.75 18.07 -12.91
C GLY A 248 -7.79 17.05 -12.33
N LEU A 249 -8.27 15.89 -11.84
CA LEU A 249 -7.39 14.83 -11.35
C LEU A 249 -6.69 14.16 -12.54
N THR A 250 -5.38 13.91 -12.45
CA THR A 250 -4.62 13.28 -13.55
C THR A 250 -4.23 11.86 -13.24
N GLU A 251 -4.01 11.51 -11.97
CA GLU A 251 -3.61 10.16 -11.55
C GLU A 251 -4.16 9.74 -10.20
N LEU A 252 -4.40 8.43 -10.05
CA LEU A 252 -4.84 7.79 -8.81
C LEU A 252 -3.68 7.13 -8.06
N GLN A 253 -3.75 7.20 -6.70
CA GLN A 253 -2.79 6.58 -5.78
C GLN A 253 -3.30 5.29 -5.11
N SER A 254 -4.33 4.64 -5.64
CA SER A 254 -4.91 3.42 -5.07
C SER A 254 -3.85 2.35 -4.82
N GLY A 255 -3.77 1.80 -3.61
CA GLY A 255 -2.79 0.77 -3.23
C GLY A 255 -3.44 -0.59 -2.93
N SER A 256 -4.33 -0.65 -1.95
CA SER A 256 -4.89 -1.87 -1.38
C SER A 256 -5.79 -2.66 -2.33
N TYR A 257 -6.21 -2.07 -3.46
CA TYR A 257 -7.07 -2.73 -4.45
C TYR A 257 -6.52 -4.08 -4.94
N CYS A 258 -5.19 -4.25 -4.95
CA CYS A 258 -4.57 -5.46 -5.48
C CYS A 258 -4.64 -6.66 -4.51
N VAL A 259 -4.83 -6.41 -3.20
CA VAL A 259 -4.87 -7.45 -2.16
C VAL A 259 -6.16 -7.48 -1.36
N MET A 260 -6.76 -6.32 -1.06
CA MET A 260 -7.96 -6.12 -0.26
C MET A 260 -7.88 -6.65 1.18
N ASP A 261 -8.84 -6.30 2.02
CA ASP A 261 -8.96 -6.70 3.41
C ASP A 261 -10.40 -6.57 3.93
N LEU A 262 -10.61 -6.92 5.23
CA LEU A 262 -11.92 -6.82 5.87
C LEU A 262 -12.39 -5.39 6.04
N ASP A 263 -11.47 -4.43 6.21
CA ASP A 263 -11.83 -3.02 6.37
C ASP A 263 -12.49 -2.48 5.09
N TYR A 264 -11.87 -2.73 3.93
CA TYR A 264 -12.46 -2.37 2.64
C TYR A 264 -13.75 -3.15 2.36
N ARG A 265 -13.83 -4.45 2.67
CA ARG A 265 -15.06 -5.23 2.44
C ARG A 265 -16.28 -4.62 3.14
N ARG A 266 -16.08 -3.94 4.27
CA ARG A 266 -17.14 -3.35 5.12
C ARG A 266 -17.65 -2.00 4.65
N ILE A 267 -16.92 -1.25 3.81
CA ILE A 267 -17.30 0.14 3.46
C ILE A 267 -18.57 0.26 2.60
N GLY A 268 -19.07 -0.84 2.06
CA GLY A 268 -20.25 -0.88 1.20
C GLY A 268 -19.98 -0.53 -0.27
N GLY A 269 -20.55 -1.31 -1.17
CA GLY A 269 -20.45 -1.14 -2.63
C GLY A 269 -21.46 -0.12 -3.20
N LYS A 270 -21.27 0.29 -4.45
CA LYS A 270 -22.14 1.21 -5.18
C LYS A 270 -23.57 0.66 -5.34
N GLY A 271 -23.73 -0.66 -5.45
CA GLY A 271 -25.01 -1.33 -5.58
C GLY A 271 -25.64 -1.74 -4.23
N GLY A 272 -25.08 -1.32 -3.10
CA GLY A 272 -25.42 -1.83 -1.77
C GLY A 272 -24.64 -3.09 -1.42
N GLY A 273 -24.81 -3.62 -0.19
CA GLY A 273 -24.08 -4.78 0.30
C GLY A 273 -22.60 -4.50 0.57
N ALA A 274 -21.78 -5.56 0.66
CA ALA A 274 -20.36 -5.46 0.89
C ALA A 274 -19.64 -4.82 -0.32
N TYR A 275 -18.49 -4.17 -0.06
CA TYR A 275 -17.62 -3.69 -1.13
C TYR A 275 -16.92 -4.90 -1.79
N GLY A 276 -17.33 -5.20 -3.00
CA GLY A 276 -16.85 -6.35 -3.79
C GLY A 276 -16.24 -5.95 -5.13
N ASP A 277 -15.80 -4.69 -5.26
CA ASP A 277 -15.21 -4.23 -6.52
C ASP A 277 -13.88 -4.96 -6.83
N PHE A 278 -13.15 -5.38 -5.79
CA PHE A 278 -11.92 -6.15 -5.90
C PHE A 278 -11.99 -7.36 -4.96
N GLU A 279 -11.32 -8.44 -5.35
CA GLU A 279 -11.30 -9.70 -4.61
C GLU A 279 -10.29 -9.64 -3.46
N MET A 280 -10.61 -10.32 -2.35
CA MET A 280 -9.68 -10.48 -1.23
C MET A 280 -8.65 -11.54 -1.59
N ALA A 281 -7.45 -11.10 -1.97
CA ALA A 281 -6.36 -11.95 -2.44
C ALA A 281 -5.34 -12.26 -1.35
N LEU A 282 -5.38 -11.57 -0.19
CA LEU A 282 -4.42 -11.74 0.91
C LEU A 282 -5.04 -12.51 2.05
N THR A 283 -4.34 -13.54 2.53
CA THR A 283 -4.73 -14.31 3.73
C THR A 283 -3.50 -14.60 4.60
N VAL A 284 -3.77 -15.00 5.84
CA VAL A 284 -2.76 -15.59 6.73
C VAL A 284 -3.14 -17.04 7.00
N LEU A 285 -2.26 -17.96 6.62
CA LEU A 285 -2.37 -19.38 6.92
C LEU A 285 -1.92 -19.64 8.36
N THR A 286 -2.71 -20.39 9.09
CA THR A 286 -2.48 -20.72 10.50
C THR A 286 -2.64 -22.21 10.75
N THR A 287 -2.13 -22.70 11.87
CA THR A 287 -2.31 -24.10 12.30
C THR A 287 -3.02 -24.15 13.65
N VAL A 288 -3.99 -25.05 13.79
CA VAL A 288 -4.58 -25.38 15.09
C VAL A 288 -3.56 -26.15 15.92
N ILE A 289 -3.05 -25.51 16.97
CA ILE A 289 -1.97 -26.04 17.81
C ILE A 289 -2.46 -26.65 19.13
N SER A 290 -3.72 -26.39 19.51
CA SER A 290 -4.31 -26.94 20.73
C SER A 290 -5.83 -26.99 20.64
N VAL A 291 -6.44 -28.02 21.24
CA VAL A 291 -7.90 -28.15 21.40
C VAL A 291 -8.16 -28.52 22.86
N PRO A 292 -8.13 -27.53 23.77
CA PRO A 292 -8.20 -27.79 25.21
C PRO A 292 -9.59 -28.25 25.68
N SER A 293 -10.63 -28.02 24.88
CA SER A 293 -12.00 -28.50 25.14
C SER A 293 -12.76 -28.70 23.84
N GLY A 294 -13.94 -29.30 23.88
CA GLY A 294 -14.80 -29.47 22.70
C GLY A 294 -15.37 -28.16 22.14
N GLU A 295 -15.14 -27.03 22.82
CA GLU A 295 -15.70 -25.72 22.46
C GLU A 295 -14.64 -24.71 21.99
N ILE A 296 -13.35 -25.00 22.19
CA ILE A 296 -12.23 -24.08 21.98
C ILE A 296 -11.13 -24.77 21.18
N ALA A 297 -10.63 -24.12 20.13
CA ALA A 297 -9.36 -24.41 19.50
C ALA A 297 -8.43 -23.20 19.54
N MET A 298 -7.13 -23.43 19.58
CA MET A 298 -6.10 -22.40 19.58
C MET A 298 -5.28 -22.50 18.31
N ILE A 299 -5.03 -21.38 17.66
CA ILE A 299 -4.14 -21.27 16.49
C ILE A 299 -2.87 -20.51 16.86
N ASP A 300 -1.83 -20.71 16.06
CA ASP A 300 -0.50 -20.10 16.18
C ASP A 300 -0.41 -18.67 15.61
N ALA A 301 -1.51 -17.96 15.54
CA ALA A 301 -1.58 -16.60 15.01
C ALA A 301 -2.37 -15.68 15.95
N GLY A 302 -1.66 -14.82 16.64
CA GLY A 302 -2.18 -13.80 17.55
C GLY A 302 -1.86 -12.38 17.08
N LEU A 303 -1.63 -11.47 18.02
CA LEU A 303 -1.35 -10.06 17.79
C LEU A 303 -0.16 -9.81 16.86
N LYS A 304 0.83 -10.72 16.82
CA LYS A 304 2.01 -10.62 15.97
C LYS A 304 1.83 -11.14 14.54
N ALA A 305 0.68 -11.75 14.24
CA ALA A 305 0.36 -12.29 12.92
C ALA A 305 -0.63 -11.45 12.12
N PHE A 306 -1.40 -10.58 12.79
CA PHE A 306 -2.42 -9.74 12.16
C PHE A 306 -2.35 -8.29 12.64
N SER A 307 -2.87 -7.39 11.83
CA SER A 307 -3.08 -5.99 12.24
C SER A 307 -4.09 -5.88 13.38
N THR A 308 -3.86 -4.93 14.29
CA THR A 308 -4.70 -4.68 15.47
C THR A 308 -5.25 -3.25 15.52
N ASP A 309 -5.14 -2.52 14.42
CA ASP A 309 -5.55 -1.11 14.30
C ASP A 309 -7.05 -0.93 14.00
N LYS A 310 -7.79 -2.03 13.84
CA LYS A 310 -9.23 -2.03 13.56
C LYS A 310 -10.02 -2.60 14.74
N PRO A 311 -11.28 -2.15 14.93
CA PRO A 311 -12.14 -2.61 16.03
C PRO A 311 -12.78 -3.99 15.76
N PHE A 312 -12.25 -4.77 14.85
CA PHE A 312 -12.70 -6.11 14.49
C PHE A 312 -11.51 -7.05 14.31
N VAL A 313 -11.80 -8.32 14.26
CA VAL A 313 -10.83 -9.42 14.29
C VAL A 313 -10.69 -10.08 12.91
N PRO A 314 -9.65 -10.91 12.67
CA PRO A 314 -9.55 -11.74 11.48
C PRO A 314 -10.78 -12.63 11.29
N GLU A 315 -11.16 -12.92 10.04
CA GLU A 315 -12.26 -13.80 9.69
C GLU A 315 -11.75 -15.05 8.96
N ALA A 316 -12.20 -16.23 9.40
CA ALA A 316 -11.82 -17.49 8.80
C ALA A 316 -12.36 -17.60 7.36
N VAL A 317 -11.50 -18.04 6.43
CA VAL A 317 -11.85 -18.32 5.05
C VAL A 317 -12.47 -19.72 4.96
N GLU A 318 -13.64 -19.83 4.30
CA GLU A 318 -14.33 -21.12 4.06
C GLU A 318 -14.59 -21.97 5.32
N TRP A 319 -14.68 -21.29 6.48
CA TRP A 319 -14.95 -21.96 7.76
C TRP A 319 -16.12 -21.27 8.48
N PRO A 320 -17.35 -21.48 7.99
CA PRO A 320 -18.52 -20.80 8.54
C PRO A 320 -18.79 -21.22 9.99
N GLY A 321 -19.18 -20.25 10.80
CA GLY A 321 -19.52 -20.47 12.20
C GLY A 321 -18.32 -20.61 13.14
N VAL A 322 -17.09 -20.36 12.69
CA VAL A 322 -15.93 -20.18 13.54
C VAL A 322 -15.73 -18.69 13.81
N GLU A 323 -15.58 -18.33 15.07
CA GLU A 323 -15.27 -16.98 15.53
C GLU A 323 -13.86 -16.92 16.12
N TYR A 324 -13.12 -15.90 15.71
CA TYR A 324 -11.77 -15.62 16.22
C TYR A 324 -11.82 -14.61 17.37
N THR A 325 -11.01 -14.81 18.41
CA THR A 325 -10.72 -13.82 19.43
C THR A 325 -9.23 -13.80 19.74
N TRP A 326 -8.71 -12.63 20.14
CA TRP A 326 -7.32 -12.48 20.53
C TRP A 326 -7.03 -13.29 21.80
N ALA A 327 -5.96 -14.07 21.80
CA ALA A 327 -5.51 -14.88 22.95
C ALA A 327 -4.03 -14.64 23.29
N GLY A 328 -3.58 -13.41 23.07
CA GLY A 328 -2.20 -12.96 23.32
C GLY A 328 -1.40 -12.75 22.04
N ASP A 329 -0.10 -12.60 22.21
CA ASP A 329 0.84 -12.22 21.15
C ASP A 329 0.91 -13.28 20.04
N GLU A 330 0.99 -14.55 20.42
CA GLU A 330 1.27 -15.66 19.53
C GLU A 330 0.03 -16.50 19.22
N HIS A 331 -1.10 -16.26 19.89
CA HIS A 331 -2.25 -17.17 19.81
C HIS A 331 -3.55 -16.46 19.46
N GLY A 332 -4.34 -17.10 18.59
CA GLY A 332 -5.75 -16.83 18.38
C GLY A 332 -6.60 -17.94 18.99
N ARG A 333 -7.71 -17.56 19.63
CA ARG A 333 -8.73 -18.49 20.12
C ARG A 333 -9.84 -18.57 19.09
N LEU A 334 -10.24 -19.80 18.77
CA LEU A 334 -11.39 -20.11 17.94
C LEU A 334 -12.50 -20.69 18.80
N THR A 335 -13.69 -20.16 18.63
CA THR A 335 -14.94 -20.70 19.19
C THR A 335 -15.92 -20.96 18.05
N VAL A 336 -16.95 -21.76 18.31
CA VAL A 336 -17.97 -22.05 17.30
C VAL A 336 -19.32 -21.50 17.71
N THR A 337 -20.05 -20.98 16.74
CA THR A 337 -21.47 -20.68 16.88
C THR A 337 -22.30 -21.98 16.78
N GLN A 338 -23.60 -21.92 17.06
CA GLN A 338 -24.50 -23.09 17.06
C GLN A 338 -24.49 -23.92 15.76
N GLN A 339 -24.03 -23.35 14.65
CA GLN A 339 -23.98 -24.02 13.35
C GLN A 339 -22.55 -24.35 12.88
N GLY A 340 -21.55 -24.02 13.71
CA GLY A 340 -20.14 -24.22 13.35
C GLY A 340 -19.59 -25.56 13.80
N ARG A 341 -18.47 -25.96 13.22
CA ARG A 341 -17.65 -27.10 13.64
C ARG A 341 -16.27 -26.62 14.08
N LEU A 342 -15.84 -27.04 15.24
CA LEU A 342 -14.48 -26.74 15.72
C LEU A 342 -13.46 -27.46 14.86
N PRO A 343 -12.37 -26.78 14.41
CA PRO A 343 -11.30 -27.41 13.67
C PRO A 343 -10.49 -28.36 14.57
N SER A 344 -9.94 -29.41 13.95
CA SER A 344 -9.14 -30.43 14.64
C SER A 344 -7.70 -29.98 14.86
N LEU A 345 -6.99 -30.59 15.81
CA LEU A 345 -5.57 -30.39 16.05
C LEU A 345 -4.77 -30.66 14.76
N GLY A 346 -3.85 -29.77 14.44
CA GLY A 346 -3.04 -29.81 13.22
C GLY A 346 -3.74 -29.30 11.96
N GLN A 347 -5.03 -29.00 12.03
CA GLN A 347 -5.77 -28.46 10.87
C GLN A 347 -5.28 -27.04 10.52
N ARG A 348 -5.18 -26.77 9.23
CA ARG A 348 -4.77 -25.48 8.69
C ARG A 348 -5.98 -24.67 8.27
N ILE A 349 -5.97 -23.39 8.62
CA ILE A 349 -7.06 -22.45 8.35
C ILE A 349 -6.45 -21.14 7.91
N GLU A 350 -7.00 -20.59 6.84
CA GLU A 350 -6.68 -19.25 6.38
C GLU A 350 -7.63 -18.22 7.00
N PHE A 351 -7.09 -17.04 7.25
CA PHE A 351 -7.85 -15.91 7.76
C PHE A 351 -7.62 -14.68 6.88
N PHE A 352 -8.70 -13.98 6.54
CA PHE A 352 -8.63 -12.63 6.02
C PHE A 352 -8.18 -11.66 7.12
N PRO A 353 -7.16 -10.83 6.85
CA PRO A 353 -6.68 -9.85 7.83
C PRO A 353 -7.67 -8.70 8.00
N PRO A 354 -7.74 -8.09 9.21
CA PRO A 354 -8.50 -6.86 9.43
C PRO A 354 -8.07 -5.72 8.51
N HIS A 355 -6.77 -5.50 8.35
CA HIS A 355 -6.17 -4.46 7.52
C HIS A 355 -4.90 -4.98 6.86
N CYS A 356 -4.83 -4.91 5.52
CA CYS A 356 -3.73 -5.49 4.75
C CYS A 356 -2.38 -4.79 4.99
N ASP A 357 -2.33 -3.45 4.96
CA ASP A 357 -1.08 -2.69 5.06
C ASP A 357 -0.26 -3.06 6.32
N PRO A 358 -0.79 -2.97 7.57
CA PRO A 358 -0.02 -3.34 8.75
C PRO A 358 0.23 -4.84 8.86
N THR A 359 -0.69 -5.69 8.38
CA THR A 359 -0.50 -7.15 8.40
C THR A 359 0.69 -7.55 7.53
N ILE A 360 0.77 -7.06 6.29
CA ILE A 360 1.91 -7.32 5.40
C ILE A 360 3.23 -6.89 6.05
N ASN A 361 3.22 -5.77 6.77
CA ASN A 361 4.42 -5.24 7.44
C ASN A 361 4.92 -6.12 8.61
N LEU A 362 4.18 -7.14 9.05
CA LEU A 362 4.60 -8.12 10.06
C LEU A 362 5.44 -9.27 9.48
N TYR A 363 5.43 -9.45 8.16
CA TYR A 363 6.07 -10.58 7.47
C TYR A 363 7.25 -10.13 6.61
N ASP A 364 8.25 -10.99 6.46
CA ASP A 364 9.39 -10.76 5.57
C ASP A 364 9.10 -11.19 4.14
N LYS A 365 8.18 -12.14 3.96
CA LYS A 365 7.88 -12.81 2.68
C LYS A 365 6.39 -13.00 2.47
N ILE A 366 6.00 -13.04 1.21
CA ILE A 366 4.66 -13.43 0.75
C ILE A 366 4.80 -14.74 -0.02
N HIS A 367 4.06 -15.77 0.38
CA HIS A 367 3.95 -17.03 -0.36
C HIS A 367 2.84 -16.87 -1.39
N VAL A 368 3.20 -16.95 -2.65
CA VAL A 368 2.31 -16.73 -3.78
C VAL A 368 1.71 -18.05 -4.21
N MET A 369 0.40 -18.15 -4.11
CA MET A 369 -0.35 -19.38 -4.30
C MET A 369 -1.07 -19.39 -5.64
N ARG A 370 -0.99 -20.50 -6.37
CA ARG A 370 -1.94 -20.82 -7.43
C ARG A 370 -2.63 -22.14 -7.07
N GLY A 371 -3.89 -22.04 -6.65
CA GLY A 371 -4.58 -23.15 -6.00
C GLY A 371 -3.87 -23.60 -4.73
N GLU A 372 -3.51 -24.88 -4.66
CA GLU A 372 -2.81 -25.48 -3.50
C GLU A 372 -1.27 -25.35 -3.57
N THR A 373 -0.72 -24.85 -4.67
CA THR A 373 0.71 -24.85 -4.94
C THR A 373 1.34 -23.49 -4.68
N VAL A 374 2.52 -23.47 -4.05
CA VAL A 374 3.36 -22.28 -3.92
C VAL A 374 4.08 -22.06 -5.25
N GLU A 375 3.63 -21.10 -6.04
CA GLU A 375 4.23 -20.77 -7.33
C GLU A 375 5.50 -19.93 -7.18
N ALA A 376 5.53 -19.06 -6.17
CA ALA A 376 6.67 -18.19 -5.87
C ALA A 376 6.68 -17.75 -4.39
N VAL A 377 7.83 -17.25 -3.96
CA VAL A 377 7.97 -16.55 -2.68
C VAL A 377 8.58 -15.18 -2.97
N TRP A 378 7.86 -14.11 -2.61
CA TRP A 378 8.31 -12.74 -2.84
C TRP A 378 8.74 -12.07 -1.54
N ASP A 379 9.87 -11.39 -1.57
CA ASP A 379 10.36 -10.62 -0.44
C ASP A 379 9.56 -9.32 -0.26
N ILE A 380 9.21 -9.00 0.97
CA ILE A 380 8.66 -7.70 1.36
C ILE A 380 9.83 -6.76 1.67
N ALA A 381 10.64 -6.49 0.65
CA ALA A 381 11.94 -5.81 0.79
C ALA A 381 11.84 -4.39 1.38
N GLY A 382 10.69 -3.72 1.26
CA GLY A 382 10.42 -2.41 1.86
C GLY A 382 9.96 -2.47 3.32
N ARG A 383 9.81 -3.66 3.92
CA ARG A 383 9.50 -3.82 5.33
C ARG A 383 10.62 -3.27 6.20
N GLY A 384 10.28 -2.54 7.26
CA GLY A 384 11.27 -1.90 8.13
C GLY A 384 11.97 -0.68 7.52
N ARG A 385 11.67 -0.30 6.29
CA ARG A 385 12.26 0.86 5.59
C ARG A 385 11.45 2.15 5.82
N GLY A 386 11.04 2.41 7.04
CA GLY A 386 10.25 3.59 7.42
C GLY A 386 11.02 4.90 7.56
N GLN A 387 12.29 4.91 7.17
CA GLN A 387 13.20 6.06 7.32
C GLN A 387 13.45 6.73 5.98
#